data_8c64f6def22c0f4aacaa25b0c5d65ec5
#
_entry.id   8c64f6def22c0f4aacaa25b0c5d65ec5
#
_cell.length_a   1.000
_cell.length_b   1.000
_cell.length_c   1.000
_cell.angle_alpha   90.00
_cell.angle_beta   90.00
_cell.angle_gamma   90.00
#
_symmetry.space_group_name_H-M   'P 1'
#
loop_
_entity.id
_entity.type
_entity.pdbx_description
1 polymer ?
#
loop_
_entity_poly.entity_id
_entity_poly.type
_entity_poly.pdbx_seq_one_letter_code
_entity_poly.pdbx_strand_id
1 'polypeptide(L)'
;MKINAIRITLALASVAVTSALTFAGGQKSSGGNPLSGTSWQLVKFQGPDERTFGPDDKSKYTITFGSNGRVTVRVDCNRGSSTWRATAKGELKFGSWSRTSAKCGPGSLHDQIVTEGAAVTKFWFKDGHLFLSGMEAGGYYELEQIGSVGFVSVLTYSARKAKLRL
;
A
#
# COMPACT_ATOMS: atom_id res chain seq x y z
N MET A 1 -22.61 -41.01 -77.39
CA MET A 1 -22.80 -40.96 -75.90
C MET A 1 -21.87 -39.91 -75.35
N LYS A 2 -22.35 -38.70 -75.00
CA LYS A 2 -21.53 -37.55 -74.54
C LYS A 2 -21.56 -37.50 -73.04
N ILE A 3 -20.38 -37.61 -72.42
CA ILE A 3 -20.21 -37.56 -70.98
C ILE A 3 -19.85 -36.11 -70.61
N ASN A 4 -20.78 -35.41 -69.92
CA ASN A 4 -20.53 -34.07 -69.49
C ASN A 4 -19.69 -34.13 -68.14
N ALA A 5 -18.49 -33.55 -68.25
CA ALA A 5 -17.64 -33.37 -67.04
C ALA A 5 -18.13 -32.18 -66.25
N ILE A 6 -18.60 -32.44 -65.00
CA ILE A 6 -18.95 -31.45 -64.00
C ILE A 6 -17.65 -30.93 -63.35
N ARG A 7 -17.35 -29.67 -63.57
CA ARG A 7 -16.23 -29.00 -62.88
C ARG A 7 -16.73 -28.55 -61.52
N ILE A 8 -16.23 -29.19 -60.46
CA ILE A 8 -16.44 -28.74 -59.08
C ILE A 8 -15.35 -27.72 -58.75
N THR A 9 -15.73 -26.47 -58.65
CA THR A 9 -14.85 -25.39 -58.17
C THR A 9 -14.85 -25.43 -56.64
N LEU A 10 -13.73 -25.87 -56.05
CA LEU A 10 -13.50 -25.73 -54.57
C LEU A 10 -13.20 -24.26 -54.26
N ALA A 11 -14.09 -23.59 -53.57
CA ALA A 11 -13.84 -22.31 -52.94
C ALA A 11 -13.06 -22.50 -51.65
N LEU A 12 -11.80 -22.12 -51.63
CA LEU A 12 -10.97 -22.08 -50.45
C LEU A 12 -11.37 -20.86 -49.62
N ALA A 13 -12.13 -21.09 -48.54
CA ALA A 13 -12.40 -20.06 -47.53
C ALA A 13 -11.16 -19.87 -46.66
N SER A 14 -10.46 -18.77 -46.85
CA SER A 14 -9.34 -18.36 -46.02
C SER A 14 -9.85 -17.88 -44.66
N VAL A 15 -9.72 -18.71 -43.64
CA VAL A 15 -9.97 -18.31 -42.22
C VAL A 15 -8.77 -17.49 -41.76
N ALA A 16 -8.92 -16.18 -41.71
CA ALA A 16 -7.96 -15.28 -41.06
C ALA A 16 -8.04 -15.47 -39.55
N VAL A 17 -7.10 -16.21 -38.98
CA VAL A 17 -6.90 -16.30 -37.57
C VAL A 17 -6.23 -15.01 -37.07
N THR A 18 -7.02 -14.06 -36.59
CA THR A 18 -6.50 -12.88 -35.88
C THR A 18 -6.01 -13.31 -34.53
N SER A 19 -4.69 -13.51 -34.42
CA SER A 19 -4.02 -13.72 -33.13
C SER A 19 -4.13 -12.44 -32.29
N ALA A 20 -5.07 -12.39 -31.34
CA ALA A 20 -5.11 -11.38 -30.31
C ALA A 20 -3.87 -11.54 -29.43
N LEU A 21 -2.89 -10.66 -29.61
CA LEU A 21 -1.78 -10.50 -28.69
C LEU A 21 -2.34 -9.97 -27.35
N THR A 22 -2.66 -10.89 -26.44
CA THR A 22 -2.89 -10.54 -25.03
C THR A 22 -1.57 -10.07 -24.47
N PHE A 23 -1.39 -8.76 -24.40
CA PHE A 23 -0.38 -8.16 -23.53
C PHE A 23 -0.78 -8.46 -22.07
N ALA A 24 -0.38 -9.60 -21.57
CA ALA A 24 -0.25 -9.82 -20.15
C ALA A 24 0.87 -8.88 -19.69
N GLY A 25 0.51 -7.64 -19.38
CA GLY A 25 1.36 -6.69 -18.69
C GLY A 25 1.67 -7.26 -17.31
N GLY A 26 2.63 -8.18 -17.26
CA GLY A 26 3.26 -8.56 -16.01
C GLY A 26 3.94 -7.31 -15.48
N GLN A 27 3.29 -6.62 -14.52
CA GLN A 27 4.00 -5.70 -13.68
C GLN A 27 5.08 -6.52 -12.96
N LYS A 28 6.31 -6.49 -13.51
CA LYS A 28 7.49 -6.80 -12.74
C LYS A 28 7.42 -5.87 -11.53
N SER A 29 7.03 -6.40 -10.38
CA SER A 29 7.39 -5.80 -9.12
C SER A 29 8.92 -5.74 -9.15
N SER A 30 9.45 -4.57 -9.51
CA SER A 30 10.86 -4.26 -9.28
C SER A 30 11.09 -4.59 -7.83
N GLY A 31 12.11 -5.43 -7.50
CA GLY A 31 12.40 -5.92 -6.14
C GLY A 31 12.78 -4.81 -5.15
N GLY A 32 12.07 -3.69 -5.20
CA GLY A 32 12.15 -2.56 -4.28
C GLY A 32 11.44 -2.88 -2.97
N ASN A 33 11.92 -2.30 -1.91
CA ASN A 33 11.31 -2.39 -0.59
C ASN A 33 9.84 -1.91 -0.66
N PRO A 34 8.86 -2.70 -0.17
CA PRO A 34 7.43 -2.37 -0.28
C PRO A 34 7.01 -1.10 0.47
N LEU A 35 7.85 -0.62 1.40
CA LEU A 35 7.62 0.66 2.09
C LEU A 35 8.10 1.87 1.28
N SER A 36 8.96 1.68 0.28
CA SER A 36 9.61 2.77 -0.46
C SER A 36 8.63 3.63 -1.24
N GLY A 37 8.64 4.94 -1.01
CA GLY A 37 7.75 5.90 -1.66
C GLY A 37 6.31 5.88 -1.14
N THR A 38 6.06 5.29 0.04
CA THR A 38 4.71 5.17 0.61
C THR A 38 4.49 6.11 1.78
N SER A 39 3.23 6.51 1.98
CA SER A 39 2.80 7.35 3.10
C SER A 39 1.62 6.70 3.81
N TRP A 40 1.62 6.75 5.12
CA TRP A 40 0.68 6.06 6.00
C TRP A 40 0.20 6.99 7.10
N GLN A 41 -1.05 6.78 7.56
CA GLN A 41 -1.60 7.47 8.72
C GLN A 41 -2.08 6.47 9.76
N LEU A 42 -1.95 6.85 11.04
CA LEU A 42 -2.29 6.00 12.16
C LEU A 42 -3.79 5.73 12.23
N VAL A 43 -4.17 4.47 12.29
CA VAL A 43 -5.54 4.03 12.60
C VAL A 43 -5.67 3.84 14.10
N LYS A 44 -4.76 3.05 14.68
CA LYS A 44 -4.70 2.79 16.12
C LYS A 44 -3.31 2.35 16.56
N PHE A 45 -3.06 2.53 17.81
CA PHE A 45 -1.97 1.93 18.56
C PHE A 45 -2.55 0.96 19.61
N GLN A 46 -2.01 -0.23 19.69
CA GLN A 46 -2.29 -1.17 20.75
C GLN A 46 -1.04 -1.34 21.59
N GLY A 47 -1.16 -1.04 22.88
CA GLY A 47 -0.08 -1.21 23.84
C GLY A 47 0.13 -2.68 24.25
N PRO A 48 1.20 -2.98 24.98
CA PRO A 48 1.49 -4.34 25.47
C PRO A 48 0.45 -4.87 26.47
N ASP A 49 -0.31 -4.00 27.10
CA ASP A 49 -1.42 -4.30 28.00
C ASP A 49 -2.78 -4.44 27.28
N GLU A 50 -2.74 -4.61 25.94
CA GLU A 50 -3.90 -4.73 25.06
C GLU A 50 -4.80 -3.48 24.97
N ARG A 51 -4.49 -2.42 25.70
CA ARG A 51 -5.21 -1.15 25.55
C ARG A 51 -4.99 -0.57 24.16
N THR A 52 -6.08 -0.11 23.57
CA THR A 52 -6.07 0.45 22.21
C THR A 52 -6.35 1.94 22.28
N PHE A 53 -5.55 2.72 21.56
CA PHE A 53 -5.66 4.15 21.40
C PHE A 53 -5.72 4.50 19.92
N GLY A 54 -6.60 5.42 19.54
CA GLY A 54 -6.69 5.94 18.19
C GLY A 54 -6.65 7.47 18.18
N PRO A 55 -6.14 8.10 17.13
CA PRO A 55 -6.15 9.55 17.01
C PRO A 55 -7.56 10.06 16.66
N ASP A 56 -7.95 11.19 17.21
CA ASP A 56 -9.16 11.91 16.80
C ASP A 56 -9.04 12.43 15.33
N ASP A 57 -7.83 12.82 14.95
CA ASP A 57 -7.49 13.29 13.60
C ASP A 57 -6.25 12.52 13.10
N LYS A 58 -6.48 11.52 12.24
CA LYS A 58 -5.43 10.68 11.65
C LYS A 58 -4.41 11.50 10.85
N SER A 59 -4.80 12.62 10.24
CA SER A 59 -3.91 13.47 9.44
C SER A 59 -2.76 14.09 10.26
N LYS A 60 -2.90 14.08 11.57
CA LYS A 60 -1.88 14.53 12.52
C LYS A 60 -0.84 13.45 12.87
N TYR A 61 -1.07 12.18 12.49
CA TYR A 61 -0.21 11.06 12.85
C TYR A 61 0.17 10.28 11.60
N THR A 62 1.22 10.74 10.93
CA THR A 62 1.63 10.19 9.63
C THR A 62 3.09 9.79 9.61
N ILE A 63 3.41 8.78 8.78
CA ILE A 63 4.78 8.38 8.45
C ILE A 63 4.92 8.25 6.94
N THR A 64 6.00 8.81 6.38
CA THR A 64 6.33 8.72 4.95
C THR A 64 7.70 8.09 4.79
N PHE A 65 7.77 6.98 4.07
CA PHE A 65 9.00 6.29 3.71
C PHE A 65 9.47 6.76 2.33
N GLY A 66 10.42 7.68 2.29
CA GLY A 66 10.98 8.17 1.03
C GLY A 66 11.78 7.08 0.29
N SER A 67 11.76 7.13 -1.04
CA SER A 67 12.55 6.23 -1.90
C SER A 67 14.06 6.44 -1.79
N ASN A 68 14.47 7.55 -1.19
CA ASN A 68 15.86 7.91 -0.93
C ASN A 68 16.42 7.40 0.41
N GLY A 69 15.69 6.50 1.11
CA GLY A 69 16.07 5.99 2.42
C GLY A 69 15.85 6.97 3.58
N ARG A 70 15.11 8.06 3.37
CA ARG A 70 14.70 8.98 4.44
C ARG A 70 13.27 8.67 4.86
N VAL A 71 12.99 8.83 6.14
CA VAL A 71 11.65 8.75 6.70
C VAL A 71 11.30 10.06 7.38
N THR A 72 10.07 10.49 7.24
CA THR A 72 9.52 11.64 7.95
C THR A 72 8.26 11.24 8.70
N VAL A 73 8.05 11.81 9.87
CA VAL A 73 6.86 11.58 10.69
C VAL A 73 6.23 12.89 11.11
N ARG A 74 4.93 12.87 11.21
CA ARG A 74 4.15 13.84 11.97
C ARG A 74 3.52 13.10 13.14
N VAL A 75 3.71 13.63 14.34
CA VAL A 75 3.11 13.10 15.56
C VAL A 75 2.45 14.28 16.28
N ASP A 76 1.21 14.49 15.95
CA ASP A 76 0.38 15.64 16.33
C ASP A 76 1.03 16.99 15.98
N CYS A 77 1.45 17.76 16.97
CA CYS A 77 2.09 19.07 16.82
C CYS A 77 3.58 18.95 16.43
N ASN A 78 4.19 17.79 16.57
CA ASN A 78 5.61 17.56 16.32
C ASN A 78 5.89 16.93 14.97
N ARG A 79 7.14 17.12 14.51
CA ARG A 79 7.68 16.56 13.28
C ARG A 79 9.00 15.86 13.58
N GLY A 80 9.28 14.78 12.86
CA GLY A 80 10.55 14.09 12.96
C GLY A 80 11.05 13.61 11.61
N SER A 81 12.34 13.37 11.52
CA SER A 81 12.97 12.72 10.36
C SER A 81 14.11 11.83 10.80
N SER A 82 14.32 10.75 10.03
CA SER A 82 15.41 9.80 10.21
C SER A 82 15.79 9.19 8.86
N THR A 83 16.76 8.30 8.87
CA THR A 83 16.95 7.32 7.81
C THR A 83 16.22 6.03 8.15
N TRP A 84 15.91 5.21 7.15
CA TRP A 84 15.28 3.91 7.34
C TRP A 84 15.86 2.86 6.40
N ARG A 85 15.82 1.61 6.84
CA ARG A 85 16.12 0.42 6.04
C ARG A 85 15.18 -0.69 6.47
N ALA A 86 14.74 -1.49 5.51
CA ALA A 86 13.93 -2.66 5.78
C ALA A 86 14.41 -3.85 4.96
N THR A 87 14.19 -5.05 5.49
CA THR A 87 14.50 -6.32 4.81
C THR A 87 13.23 -6.96 4.27
N ALA A 88 13.38 -7.89 3.32
CA ALA A 88 12.26 -8.69 2.81
C ALA A 88 11.62 -9.58 3.89
N LYS A 89 12.30 -9.79 5.02
CA LYS A 89 11.80 -10.58 6.15
C LYS A 89 10.93 -9.77 7.12
N GLY A 90 10.63 -8.49 6.80
CA GLY A 90 9.82 -7.63 7.65
C GLY A 90 10.59 -6.97 8.80
N GLU A 91 11.92 -6.96 8.77
CA GLU A 91 12.72 -6.18 9.72
C GLU A 91 12.75 -4.72 9.28
N LEU A 92 12.66 -3.81 10.23
CA LEU A 92 12.71 -2.35 10.01
C LEU A 92 13.71 -1.74 11.00
N LYS A 93 14.59 -0.89 10.48
CA LYS A 93 15.58 -0.17 11.29
C LYS A 93 15.52 1.30 10.94
N PHE A 94 15.47 2.14 11.97
CA PHE A 94 15.62 3.57 11.87
C PHE A 94 17.03 4.00 12.33
N GLY A 95 17.53 5.07 11.74
CA GLY A 95 18.73 5.78 12.22
C GLY A 95 18.39 6.71 13.38
N SER A 96 19.31 7.63 13.67
CA SER A 96 19.06 8.67 14.68
C SER A 96 17.94 9.61 14.24
N TRP A 97 17.04 9.94 15.16
CA TRP A 97 15.93 10.84 14.92
C TRP A 97 16.30 12.30 15.19
N SER A 98 16.00 13.17 14.24
CA SER A 98 15.87 14.61 14.44
C SER A 98 14.40 14.94 14.59
N ARG A 99 14.01 15.63 15.68
CA ARG A 99 12.60 15.92 15.95
C ARG A 99 12.40 17.25 16.66
N THR A 100 11.22 17.84 16.48
CA THR A 100 10.73 18.93 17.33
C THR A 100 10.22 18.35 18.66
N SER A 101 10.16 19.17 19.70
CA SER A 101 9.74 18.78 21.05
C SER A 101 8.76 19.76 21.65
N ALA A 102 7.82 20.27 20.85
CA ALA A 102 6.75 21.12 21.35
C ALA A 102 5.79 20.30 22.26
N LYS A 103 5.30 20.92 23.34
CA LYS A 103 4.24 20.33 24.15
C LYS A 103 2.93 20.41 23.37
N CYS A 104 2.36 19.26 23.05
CA CYS A 104 1.07 19.18 22.37
C CYS A 104 -0.10 19.39 23.33
N GLY A 105 -1.28 19.69 22.77
CA GLY A 105 -2.49 19.91 23.56
C GLY A 105 -3.05 18.63 24.22
N PRO A 106 -4.11 18.77 25.03
CA PRO A 106 -4.79 17.62 25.63
C PRO A 106 -5.29 16.64 24.57
N GLY A 107 -5.26 15.34 24.89
CA GLY A 107 -5.67 14.26 23.99
C GLY A 107 -4.63 13.85 22.96
N SER A 108 -3.44 14.49 22.95
CA SER A 108 -2.34 14.10 22.06
C SER A 108 -1.79 12.72 22.42
N LEU A 109 -1.58 11.88 21.42
CA LEU A 109 -0.89 10.59 21.54
C LEU A 109 0.64 10.74 21.44
N HIS A 110 1.16 11.99 21.40
CA HIS A 110 2.58 12.26 21.13
C HIS A 110 3.51 11.52 22.10
N ASP A 111 3.28 11.64 23.38
CA ASP A 111 4.20 11.09 24.40
C ASP A 111 4.24 9.56 24.36
N GLN A 112 3.08 8.92 24.13
CA GLN A 112 2.98 7.48 23.95
C GLN A 112 3.75 7.02 22.71
N ILE A 113 3.49 7.65 21.56
CA ILE A 113 4.12 7.28 20.28
C ILE A 113 5.63 7.51 20.31
N VAL A 114 6.10 8.59 20.91
CA VAL A 114 7.54 8.89 20.98
C VAL A 114 8.28 7.91 21.89
N THR A 115 7.68 7.48 22.99
CA THR A 115 8.25 6.49 23.89
C THR A 115 8.31 5.11 23.23
N GLU A 116 7.22 4.68 22.60
CA GLU A 116 7.09 3.34 22.00
C GLU A 116 7.70 3.26 20.58
N GLY A 117 7.62 4.36 19.82
CA GLY A 117 8.04 4.39 18.41
C GLY A 117 9.55 4.17 18.19
N ALA A 118 10.36 4.49 19.18
CA ALA A 118 11.80 4.23 19.13
C ALA A 118 12.14 2.73 19.16
N ALA A 119 11.23 1.88 19.62
CA ALA A 119 11.40 0.44 19.71
C ALA A 119 10.91 -0.33 18.47
N VAL A 120 10.38 0.35 17.45
CA VAL A 120 9.89 -0.33 16.22
C VAL A 120 11.04 -0.97 15.47
N THR A 121 10.94 -2.30 15.27
CA THR A 121 11.96 -3.12 14.60
C THR A 121 11.39 -4.06 13.56
N LYS A 122 10.06 -4.19 13.47
CA LYS A 122 9.36 -5.08 12.55
C LYS A 122 8.22 -4.38 11.84
N PHE A 123 7.92 -4.85 10.63
CA PHE A 123 6.71 -4.46 9.91
C PHE A 123 6.11 -5.66 9.17
N TRP A 124 4.81 -5.60 8.92
CA TRP A 124 4.10 -6.51 8.01
C TRP A 124 2.88 -5.81 7.41
N PHE A 125 2.34 -6.40 6.35
CA PHE A 125 1.08 -5.96 5.75
C PHE A 125 -0.01 -6.99 6.02
N LYS A 126 -1.20 -6.51 6.32
CA LYS A 126 -2.40 -7.33 6.45
C LYS A 126 -3.61 -6.50 6.06
N ASP A 127 -4.48 -7.05 5.21
CA ASP A 127 -5.74 -6.43 4.76
C ASP A 127 -5.58 -4.99 4.21
N GLY A 128 -4.44 -4.70 3.55
CA GLY A 128 -4.11 -3.38 3.00
C GLY A 128 -3.55 -2.38 4.01
N HIS A 129 -3.43 -2.76 5.28
CA HIS A 129 -2.83 -1.96 6.35
C HIS A 129 -1.36 -2.32 6.55
N LEU A 130 -0.59 -1.34 6.99
CA LEU A 130 0.77 -1.51 7.48
C LEU A 130 0.74 -1.64 9.00
N PHE A 131 1.41 -2.65 9.51
CA PHE A 131 1.62 -2.85 10.94
C PHE A 131 3.10 -2.62 11.27
N LEU A 132 3.36 -1.89 12.35
CA LEU A 132 4.70 -1.65 12.89
C LEU A 132 4.74 -2.12 14.34
N SER A 133 5.79 -2.85 14.74
CA SER A 133 5.94 -3.37 16.10
C SER A 133 7.39 -3.30 16.58
N GLY A 134 7.55 -3.13 17.90
CA GLY A 134 8.81 -3.33 18.60
C GLY A 134 9.00 -4.78 19.04
N MET A 135 10.20 -5.12 19.55
CA MET A 135 10.55 -6.52 19.82
C MET A 135 10.03 -7.07 21.15
N GLU A 136 9.87 -6.26 22.19
CA GLU A 136 9.75 -6.80 23.55
C GLU A 136 8.39 -6.59 24.24
N ALA A 137 7.57 -5.67 23.78
CA ALA A 137 6.38 -5.27 24.53
C ALA A 137 5.04 -5.76 23.95
N GLY A 138 5.03 -6.45 22.81
CA GLY A 138 3.79 -7.00 22.24
C GLY A 138 2.83 -5.96 21.61
N GLY A 139 3.15 -4.67 21.68
CA GLY A 139 2.33 -3.60 21.09
C GLY A 139 2.59 -3.42 19.59
N TYR A 140 1.62 -2.83 18.89
CA TYR A 140 1.76 -2.50 17.48
C TYR A 140 0.99 -1.24 17.09
N TYR A 141 1.46 -0.60 16.03
CA TYR A 141 0.75 0.45 15.29
C TYR A 141 0.08 -0.15 14.08
N GLU A 142 -1.18 0.15 13.86
CA GLU A 142 -1.92 -0.15 12.65
C GLU A 142 -2.09 1.15 11.86
N LEU A 143 -1.66 1.14 10.60
CA LEU A 143 -1.68 2.30 9.72
C LEU A 143 -2.38 1.96 8.42
N GLU A 144 -3.15 2.91 7.90
CA GLU A 144 -3.74 2.86 6.57
C GLU A 144 -2.96 3.76 5.61
N GLN A 145 -2.95 3.41 4.31
CA GLN A 145 -2.19 4.13 3.30
C GLN A 145 -2.86 5.47 2.94
N ILE A 146 -2.07 6.56 2.92
CA ILE A 146 -2.53 7.85 2.44
C ILE A 146 -2.45 7.86 0.92
N GLY A 147 -3.55 8.25 0.24
CA GLY A 147 -3.57 8.44 -1.22
C GLY A 147 -3.76 7.19 -2.05
N SER A 148 -3.97 6.02 -1.44
CA SER A 148 -4.55 4.88 -2.14
C SER A 148 -6.04 5.14 -2.37
N VAL A 149 -6.38 5.94 -3.38
CA VAL A 149 -7.73 5.90 -3.98
C VAL A 149 -7.88 4.47 -4.47
N GLY A 150 -8.65 3.69 -3.72
CA GLY A 150 -8.79 2.27 -3.97
C GLY A 150 -9.13 2.01 -5.44
N PHE A 151 -8.29 1.22 -6.09
CA PHE A 151 -8.48 0.73 -7.46
C PHE A 151 -9.80 -0.04 -7.62
N VAL A 152 -10.50 -0.27 -6.53
CA VAL A 152 -11.80 -0.97 -6.46
C VAL A 152 -12.96 -0.07 -6.95
N SER A 153 -12.83 1.26 -6.90
CA SER A 153 -13.95 2.16 -7.22
C SER A 153 -14.18 2.35 -8.72
N VAL A 154 -13.17 2.12 -9.57
CA VAL A 154 -13.29 2.38 -11.02
C VAL A 154 -13.98 1.24 -11.74
N LEU A 155 -13.78 -0.01 -11.32
CA LEU A 155 -14.40 -1.18 -11.96
C LEU A 155 -15.91 -1.29 -11.63
N THR A 156 -16.32 -0.90 -10.44
CA THR A 156 -17.74 -0.93 -10.05
C THR A 156 -18.55 0.21 -10.67
N TYR A 157 -17.93 1.37 -10.93
CA TYR A 157 -18.58 2.49 -11.62
C TYR A 157 -18.84 2.18 -13.10
N SER A 158 -17.87 1.53 -13.76
CA SER A 158 -18.01 1.14 -15.18
C SER A 158 -19.08 0.07 -15.38
N ALA A 159 -19.20 -0.91 -14.47
CA ALA A 159 -20.21 -1.97 -14.55
C ALA A 159 -21.64 -1.46 -14.30
N ARG A 160 -21.83 -0.43 -13.47
CA ARG A 160 -23.16 0.18 -13.26
C ARG A 160 -23.64 0.98 -14.47
N LYS A 161 -22.75 1.61 -15.23
CA LYS A 161 -23.11 2.40 -16.41
C LYS A 161 -23.47 1.52 -17.62
N ALA A 162 -22.91 0.31 -17.68
CA ALA A 162 -23.24 -0.66 -18.73
C ALA A 162 -24.64 -1.29 -18.56
N LYS A 163 -25.17 -1.36 -17.32
CA LYS A 163 -26.47 -1.97 -17.02
C LYS A 163 -27.67 -1.03 -17.23
N LEU A 164 -27.43 0.26 -17.52
CA LEU A 164 -28.49 1.26 -17.74
C LEU A 164 -28.77 1.56 -19.24
N ARG A 165 -28.19 0.78 -20.16
CA ARG A 165 -28.35 0.96 -21.62
C ARG A 165 -28.90 -0.28 -22.33
N LEU A 166 -29.74 -1.06 -21.62
CA LEU A 166 -30.58 -2.11 -22.25
C LEU A 166 -32.05 -1.78 -22.05
#